data_6878a52c93105ca82437213a1e2ed5d0
#
_entry.id   6878a52c93105ca82437213a1e2ed5d0
#
_cell.length_a   1.000
_cell.length_b   1.000
_cell.length_c   1.000
_cell.angle_alpha   90.00
_cell.angle_beta   90.00
_cell.angle_gamma   90.00
#
_symmetry.space_group_name_H-M   'P 1'
#
loop_
_entity.id
_entity.type
_entity.pdbx_description
1 polymer ?
#
loop_
_entity_poly.entity_id
_entity_poly.type
_entity_poly.pdbx_seq_one_letter_code
_entity_poly.pdbx_strand_id
1 'polypeptide(L)'
;MRRFIPIIGLMLAVPSGAQQHDPAMHQQHMAATNHSQNKASDGRQLVKFPEQMKEHTLANMRDHLLALQEIQMALANSDYDRAADVAEARLGMTALTAHGAHDSSKFMPKGMQDAGSAMHRGASRFATIAKDASVTGEIKPAVGALAEVMGACVSCHTGYRLQ
;
A
#
# COMPACT_ATOMS: atom_id res chain seq x y z
N MET A 1 -56.96 39.11 -4.68
CA MET A 1 -57.26 37.77 -4.11
C MET A 1 -56.24 36.79 -4.68
N ARG A 2 -55.15 36.48 -3.98
CA ARG A 2 -54.14 35.50 -4.41
C ARG A 2 -54.42 34.18 -3.70
N ARG A 3 -54.74 33.14 -4.47
CA ARG A 3 -54.99 31.77 -3.95
C ARG A 3 -53.64 31.07 -3.76
N PHE A 4 -53.31 30.72 -2.53
CA PHE A 4 -52.17 29.86 -2.20
C PHE A 4 -52.61 28.40 -2.38
N ILE A 5 -51.85 27.64 -3.21
CA ILE A 5 -52.02 26.20 -3.36
C ILE A 5 -50.91 25.56 -2.50
N PRO A 6 -51.22 24.71 -1.52
CA PRO A 6 -50.20 23.99 -0.77
C PRO A 6 -49.67 22.83 -1.60
N ILE A 7 -48.37 22.79 -1.84
CA ILE A 7 -47.66 21.64 -2.42
C ILE A 7 -47.43 20.63 -1.30
N ILE A 8 -48.16 19.53 -1.34
CA ILE A 8 -47.93 18.38 -0.45
C ILE A 8 -46.74 17.61 -1.02
N GLY A 9 -45.58 17.73 -0.36
CA GLY A 9 -44.40 16.96 -0.69
C GLY A 9 -44.54 15.51 -0.22
N LEU A 10 -44.64 14.60 -1.19
CA LEU A 10 -44.62 13.16 -0.94
C LEU A 10 -43.17 12.72 -0.62
N MET A 11 -42.88 12.50 0.66
CA MET A 11 -41.61 11.91 1.09
C MET A 11 -41.61 10.40 0.76
N LEU A 12 -40.88 10.01 -0.29
CA LEU A 12 -40.58 8.60 -0.54
C LEU A 12 -39.47 8.16 0.43
N ALA A 13 -39.85 7.37 1.42
CA ALA A 13 -38.91 6.67 2.29
C ALA A 13 -38.20 5.58 1.46
N VAL A 14 -36.89 5.77 1.21
CA VAL A 14 -36.04 4.72 0.63
C VAL A 14 -35.67 3.75 1.75
N PRO A 15 -36.00 2.45 1.66
CA PRO A 15 -35.59 1.49 2.67
C PRO A 15 -34.05 1.36 2.59
N SER A 16 -33.35 1.69 3.67
CA SER A 16 -31.94 1.36 3.86
C SER A 16 -31.80 -0.16 3.93
N GLY A 17 -31.47 -0.79 2.81
CA GLY A 17 -31.12 -2.19 2.77
C GLY A 17 -29.82 -2.41 3.56
N ALA A 18 -29.94 -2.79 4.82
CA ALA A 18 -28.81 -3.34 5.55
C ALA A 18 -28.34 -4.59 4.77
N GLN A 19 -27.12 -4.58 4.25
CA GLN A 19 -26.51 -5.76 3.68
C GLN A 19 -26.40 -6.83 4.79
N GLN A 20 -27.30 -7.78 4.76
CA GLN A 20 -27.21 -8.97 5.61
C GLN A 20 -26.03 -9.79 5.11
N HIS A 21 -24.96 -9.84 5.89
CA HIS A 21 -23.88 -10.80 5.68
C HIS A 21 -24.47 -12.20 5.84
N ASP A 22 -24.54 -12.95 4.74
CA ASP A 22 -25.01 -14.33 4.73
C ASP A 22 -23.92 -15.21 5.37
N PRO A 23 -24.19 -15.86 6.54
CA PRO A 23 -23.24 -16.75 7.18
C PRO A 23 -22.81 -17.93 6.31
N ALA A 24 -23.65 -18.33 5.33
CA ALA A 24 -23.35 -19.42 4.42
C ALA A 24 -22.25 -19.05 3.43
N MET A 25 -22.13 -17.78 3.01
CA MET A 25 -21.00 -17.30 2.20
C MET A 25 -19.67 -17.36 2.97
N HIS A 26 -19.70 -17.08 4.27
CA HIS A 26 -18.50 -17.15 5.11
C HIS A 26 -18.02 -18.60 5.29
N GLN A 27 -18.96 -19.55 5.43
CA GLN A 27 -18.64 -20.99 5.49
C GLN A 27 -18.11 -21.53 4.16
N GLN A 28 -18.58 -21.06 3.02
CA GLN A 28 -18.06 -21.45 1.71
C GLN A 28 -16.62 -20.97 1.49
N HIS A 29 -16.25 -19.76 1.96
CA HIS A 29 -14.88 -19.29 1.92
C HIS A 29 -13.96 -20.12 2.84
N MET A 30 -14.44 -20.50 4.03
CA MET A 30 -13.66 -21.34 4.95
C MET A 30 -13.54 -22.79 4.45
N ALA A 31 -14.56 -23.32 3.75
CA ALA A 31 -14.48 -24.64 3.13
C ALA A 31 -13.55 -24.67 1.90
N ALA A 32 -13.48 -23.58 1.12
CA ALA A 32 -12.57 -23.45 0.00
C ALA A 32 -11.09 -23.37 0.43
N THR A 33 -10.81 -22.88 1.65
CA THR A 33 -9.45 -22.87 2.23
C THR A 33 -9.00 -24.23 2.75
N ASN A 34 -9.93 -25.18 2.96
CA ASN A 34 -9.63 -26.55 3.36
C ASN A 34 -9.33 -27.50 2.17
N HIS A 35 -9.28 -26.97 0.93
CA HIS A 35 -8.87 -27.74 -0.22
C HIS A 35 -7.37 -28.00 -0.15
N SER A 36 -7.07 -29.23 0.27
CA SER A 36 -5.80 -29.94 0.11
C SER A 36 -4.56 -29.12 0.40
N GLN A 37 -3.92 -29.42 1.50
CA GLN A 37 -2.49 -29.18 1.69
C GLN A 37 -1.66 -29.95 0.63
N ASN A 38 -1.96 -29.72 -0.64
CA ASN A 38 -0.93 -29.80 -1.66
C ASN A 38 -0.05 -28.57 -1.39
N LYS A 39 1.02 -28.81 -0.66
CA LYS A 39 2.08 -27.87 -0.38
C LYS A 39 2.69 -27.53 -1.73
N ALA A 40 1.99 -26.67 -2.52
CA ALA A 40 2.57 -26.07 -3.71
C ALA A 40 3.87 -25.47 -3.21
N SER A 41 4.99 -25.98 -3.69
CA SER A 41 6.30 -25.49 -3.31
C SER A 41 6.29 -23.98 -3.57
N ASP A 42 6.56 -23.18 -2.53
CA ASP A 42 6.69 -21.73 -2.68
C ASP A 42 7.75 -21.46 -3.74
N GLY A 43 7.33 -21.07 -4.93
CA GLY A 43 8.19 -20.88 -6.09
C GLY A 43 9.08 -19.64 -6.02
N ARG A 44 8.96 -18.85 -4.94
CA ARG A 44 9.81 -17.66 -4.75
C ARG A 44 11.25 -18.06 -4.45
N GLN A 45 12.18 -17.31 -5.04
CA GLN A 45 13.59 -17.49 -4.76
C GLN A 45 13.90 -17.24 -3.29
N LEU A 46 14.51 -18.24 -2.63
CA LEU A 46 14.96 -18.12 -1.26
C LEU A 46 16.26 -17.31 -1.19
N VAL A 47 16.23 -16.23 -0.41
CA VAL A 47 17.39 -15.36 -0.18
C VAL A 47 17.87 -15.54 1.27
N LYS A 48 19.13 -15.89 1.43
CA LYS A 48 19.75 -16.11 2.74
C LYS A 48 20.46 -14.85 3.19
N PHE A 49 19.99 -14.31 4.30
CA PHE A 49 20.65 -13.22 5.00
C PHE A 49 21.27 -13.73 6.31
N PRO A 50 22.36 -13.08 6.78
CA PRO A 50 22.77 -13.21 8.19
C PRO A 50 21.58 -12.85 9.09
N GLU A 51 21.40 -13.55 10.22
CA GLU A 51 20.20 -13.43 11.06
C GLU A 51 19.90 -11.98 11.47
N GLN A 52 20.91 -11.25 11.96
CA GLN A 52 20.74 -9.85 12.34
C GLN A 52 20.26 -8.97 11.17
N MET A 53 20.77 -9.23 9.97
CA MET A 53 20.36 -8.48 8.77
C MET A 53 18.94 -8.84 8.34
N LYS A 54 18.56 -10.11 8.47
CA LYS A 54 17.20 -10.57 8.24
C LYS A 54 16.22 -9.88 9.18
N GLU A 55 16.52 -9.85 10.48
CA GLU A 55 15.69 -9.16 11.48
C GLU A 55 15.52 -7.67 11.16
N HIS A 56 16.63 -7.00 10.81
CA HIS A 56 16.61 -5.60 10.42
C HIS A 56 15.76 -5.38 9.15
N THR A 57 15.93 -6.23 8.13
CA THR A 57 15.14 -6.15 6.89
C THR A 57 13.65 -6.36 7.16
N LEU A 58 13.29 -7.34 8.01
CA LEU A 58 11.89 -7.58 8.38
C LEU A 58 11.30 -6.40 9.19
N ALA A 59 12.12 -5.73 10.02
CA ALA A 59 11.70 -4.50 10.71
C ALA A 59 11.43 -3.37 9.71
N ASN A 60 12.30 -3.18 8.71
CA ASN A 60 12.09 -2.20 7.64
C ASN A 60 10.82 -2.51 6.85
N MET A 61 10.52 -3.78 6.53
CA MET A 61 9.30 -4.14 5.82
C MET A 61 8.03 -3.80 6.62
N ARG A 62 8.05 -3.99 7.95
CA ARG A 62 6.92 -3.57 8.81
C ARG A 62 6.78 -2.05 8.85
N ASP A 63 7.90 -1.32 8.90
CA ASP A 63 7.89 0.14 8.84
C ASP A 63 7.37 0.66 7.49
N HIS A 64 7.72 0.00 6.38
CA HIS A 64 7.18 0.33 5.06
C HIS A 64 5.64 0.20 5.02
N LEU A 65 5.06 -0.84 5.63
CA LEU A 65 3.61 -0.99 5.71
C LEU A 65 2.97 0.15 6.53
N LEU A 66 3.60 0.53 7.65
CA LEU A 66 3.13 1.66 8.46
C LEU A 66 3.25 2.98 7.69
N ALA A 67 4.35 3.20 6.97
CA ALA A 67 4.52 4.37 6.12
C ALA A 67 3.43 4.46 5.04
N LEU A 68 3.11 3.35 4.36
CA LEU A 68 2.02 3.30 3.38
C LEU A 68 0.66 3.65 4.00
N GLN A 69 0.38 3.18 5.20
CA GLN A 69 -0.84 3.51 5.93
C GLN A 69 -0.90 5.01 6.25
N GLU A 70 0.18 5.59 6.78
CA GLU A 70 0.26 7.03 7.08
C GLU A 70 0.12 7.89 5.82
N ILE A 71 0.76 7.52 4.70
CA ILE A 71 0.62 8.19 3.40
C ILE A 71 -0.84 8.20 2.95
N GLN A 72 -1.51 7.05 3.00
CA GLN A 72 -2.91 6.95 2.57
C GLN A 72 -3.83 7.79 3.46
N MET A 73 -3.61 7.80 4.78
CA MET A 73 -4.36 8.65 5.71
C MET A 73 -4.14 10.14 5.42
N ALA A 74 -2.90 10.55 5.15
CA ALA A 74 -2.57 11.93 4.80
C ALA A 74 -3.25 12.34 3.48
N LEU A 75 -3.19 11.49 2.44
CA LEU A 75 -3.89 11.73 1.17
C LEU A 75 -5.41 11.86 1.35
N ALA A 76 -6.02 10.99 2.17
CA ALA A 76 -7.45 11.01 2.46
C ALA A 76 -7.89 12.30 3.17
N ASN A 77 -6.99 12.92 3.95
CA ASN A 77 -7.21 14.19 4.64
C ASN A 77 -6.74 15.40 3.83
N SER A 78 -6.32 15.22 2.57
CA SER A 78 -5.73 16.27 1.72
C SER A 78 -4.47 16.91 2.32
N ASP A 79 -3.78 16.21 3.22
CA ASP A 79 -2.49 16.62 3.80
C ASP A 79 -1.35 16.07 2.92
N TYR A 80 -1.23 16.66 1.72
CA TYR A 80 -0.29 16.18 0.70
C TYR A 80 1.17 16.40 1.09
N ASP A 81 1.47 17.46 1.83
CA ASP A 81 2.82 17.70 2.33
C ASP A 81 3.24 16.61 3.33
N ARG A 82 2.35 16.23 4.24
CA ARG A 82 2.59 15.11 5.15
C ARG A 82 2.79 13.79 4.40
N ALA A 83 1.97 13.52 3.38
CA ALA A 83 2.12 12.34 2.53
C ALA A 83 3.51 12.30 1.86
N ALA A 84 3.97 13.43 1.32
CA ALA A 84 5.28 13.57 0.70
C ALA A 84 6.42 13.34 1.70
N ASP A 85 6.34 13.98 2.86
CA ASP A 85 7.40 13.90 3.87
C ASP A 85 7.54 12.48 4.44
N VAL A 86 6.43 11.78 4.72
CA VAL A 86 6.46 10.37 5.15
C VAL A 86 7.06 9.49 4.06
N ALA A 87 6.65 9.69 2.80
CA ALA A 87 7.14 8.89 1.69
C ALA A 87 8.66 9.05 1.51
N GLU A 88 9.17 10.28 1.48
CA GLU A 88 10.59 10.52 1.31
C GLU A 88 11.41 10.02 2.50
N ALA A 89 10.98 10.31 3.72
CA ALA A 89 11.75 9.98 4.91
C ALA A 89 11.83 8.47 5.20
N ARG A 90 10.80 7.70 4.83
CA ARG A 90 10.69 6.28 5.20
C ARG A 90 10.74 5.31 4.02
N LEU A 91 10.42 5.76 2.81
CA LEU A 91 10.42 4.91 1.60
C LEU A 91 11.34 5.46 0.51
N GLY A 92 11.67 6.76 0.52
CA GLY A 92 12.43 7.44 -0.51
C GLY A 92 13.92 7.12 -0.51
N MET A 93 14.64 7.79 -1.39
CA MET A 93 16.09 7.63 -1.51
C MET A 93 16.84 8.05 -0.26
N THR A 94 16.31 8.99 0.53
CA THR A 94 16.91 9.44 1.80
C THR A 94 16.87 8.38 2.89
N ALA A 95 15.97 7.39 2.80
CA ALA A 95 15.85 6.29 3.76
C ALA A 95 16.91 5.18 3.59
N LEU A 96 17.64 5.14 2.47
CA LEU A 96 18.55 4.04 2.13
C LEU A 96 19.60 3.75 3.22
N THR A 97 20.15 4.79 3.83
CA THR A 97 21.16 4.62 4.89
C THR A 97 20.56 3.97 6.13
N ALA A 98 19.40 4.46 6.57
CA ALA A 98 18.69 3.91 7.73
C ALA A 98 18.26 2.45 7.50
N HIS A 99 17.95 2.10 6.25
CA HIS A 99 17.59 0.72 5.87
C HIS A 99 18.80 -0.23 5.74
N GLY A 100 20.03 0.24 5.90
CA GLY A 100 21.22 -0.59 5.71
C GLY A 100 21.36 -1.11 4.28
N ALA A 101 20.87 -0.35 3.28
CA ALA A 101 20.76 -0.79 1.90
C ALA A 101 22.10 -1.19 1.29
N HIS A 102 23.19 -0.50 1.63
CA HIS A 102 24.53 -0.80 1.15
C HIS A 102 24.99 -2.21 1.57
N ASP A 103 24.75 -2.59 2.81
CA ASP A 103 25.22 -3.87 3.34
C ASP A 103 24.26 -5.01 2.95
N SER A 104 22.97 -4.79 2.99
CA SER A 104 21.96 -5.79 2.60
C SER A 104 22.04 -6.15 1.11
N SER A 105 22.41 -5.19 0.25
CA SER A 105 22.53 -5.43 -1.19
C SER A 105 23.55 -6.51 -1.56
N LYS A 106 24.58 -6.71 -0.75
CA LYS A 106 25.61 -7.75 -0.95
C LYS A 106 25.05 -9.17 -0.93
N PHE A 107 23.90 -9.37 -0.29
CA PHE A 107 23.22 -10.66 -0.15
C PHE A 107 22.00 -10.79 -1.06
N MET A 108 21.59 -9.70 -1.71
CA MET A 108 20.40 -9.69 -2.59
C MET A 108 20.74 -10.11 -4.01
N PRO A 109 19.96 -11.00 -4.64
CA PRO A 109 20.00 -11.20 -6.08
C PRO A 109 19.75 -9.89 -6.83
N LYS A 110 20.31 -9.76 -8.04
CA LYS A 110 20.20 -8.53 -8.85
C LYS A 110 18.76 -8.03 -9.00
N GLY A 111 17.82 -8.93 -9.31
CA GLY A 111 16.40 -8.55 -9.46
C GLY A 111 15.77 -8.03 -8.16
N MET A 112 16.20 -8.54 -7.00
CA MET A 112 15.75 -8.02 -5.71
C MET A 112 16.32 -6.62 -5.43
N GLN A 113 17.61 -6.38 -5.76
CA GLN A 113 18.22 -5.05 -5.68
C GLN A 113 17.51 -4.05 -6.61
N ASP A 114 17.17 -4.48 -7.83
CA ASP A 114 16.48 -3.63 -8.81
C ASP A 114 15.08 -3.25 -8.33
N ALA A 115 14.32 -4.21 -7.78
CA ALA A 115 12.99 -3.96 -7.21
C ALA A 115 13.07 -3.00 -6.01
N GLY A 116 14.02 -3.20 -5.10
CA GLY A 116 14.24 -2.29 -3.97
C GLY A 116 14.60 -0.87 -4.44
N SER A 117 15.53 -0.76 -5.40
CA SER A 117 15.92 0.53 -5.96
C SER A 117 14.77 1.22 -6.71
N ALA A 118 13.91 0.46 -7.40
CA ALA A 118 12.72 1.00 -8.07
C ALA A 118 11.72 1.55 -7.05
N MET A 119 11.51 0.84 -5.94
CA MET A 119 10.64 1.28 -4.85
C MET A 119 11.13 2.61 -4.25
N HIS A 120 12.40 2.72 -3.85
CA HIS A 120 12.94 3.94 -3.25
C HIS A 120 12.87 5.15 -4.21
N ARG A 121 13.28 4.97 -5.48
CA ARG A 121 13.13 6.04 -6.50
C ARG A 121 11.66 6.40 -6.77
N GLY A 122 10.78 5.41 -6.77
CA GLY A 122 9.34 5.60 -6.92
C GLY A 122 8.78 6.44 -5.78
N ALA A 123 9.17 6.15 -4.54
CA ALA A 123 8.72 6.90 -3.36
C ALA A 123 9.20 8.36 -3.37
N SER A 124 10.44 8.63 -3.79
CA SER A 124 10.91 10.02 -3.96
C SER A 124 10.16 10.76 -5.09
N ARG A 125 9.82 10.07 -6.20
CA ARG A 125 8.96 10.67 -7.24
C ARG A 125 7.56 10.94 -6.71
N PHE A 126 6.98 9.99 -5.98
CA PHE A 126 5.68 10.20 -5.32
C PHE A 126 5.71 11.43 -4.41
N ALA A 127 6.76 11.58 -3.58
CA ALA A 127 6.89 12.73 -2.68
C ALA A 127 6.87 14.06 -3.45
N THR A 128 7.55 14.14 -4.60
CA THR A 128 7.50 15.33 -5.46
C THR A 128 6.09 15.58 -5.99
N ILE A 129 5.42 14.55 -6.53
CA ILE A 129 4.07 14.66 -7.08
C ILE A 129 3.04 15.00 -6.00
N ALA A 130 3.20 14.50 -4.78
CA ALA A 130 2.33 14.84 -3.65
C ALA A 130 2.50 16.32 -3.26
N LYS A 131 3.72 16.87 -3.29
CA LYS A 131 3.93 18.33 -3.09
C LYS A 131 3.31 19.17 -4.19
N ASP A 132 3.34 18.72 -5.43
CA ASP A 132 2.61 19.40 -6.52
C ASP A 132 1.09 19.38 -6.27
N ALA A 133 0.56 18.27 -5.73
CA ALA A 133 -0.84 18.16 -5.37
C ALA A 133 -1.24 19.12 -4.23
N SER A 134 -0.33 19.48 -3.31
CA SER A 134 -0.62 20.48 -2.26
C SER A 134 -0.88 21.88 -2.84
N VAL A 135 -0.33 22.15 -4.02
CA VAL A 135 -0.53 23.44 -4.73
C VAL A 135 -1.72 23.39 -5.68
N THR A 136 -1.90 22.27 -6.39
CA THR A 136 -2.89 22.15 -7.47
C THR A 136 -4.24 21.59 -7.00
N GLY A 137 -4.27 20.85 -5.90
CA GLY A 137 -5.43 20.07 -5.44
C GLY A 137 -5.66 18.77 -6.23
N GLU A 138 -4.82 18.45 -7.22
CA GLU A 138 -4.98 17.31 -8.12
C GLU A 138 -4.40 16.03 -7.51
N ILE A 139 -5.24 15.19 -6.87
CA ILE A 139 -4.81 13.95 -6.20
C ILE A 139 -4.48 12.80 -7.16
N LYS A 140 -5.09 12.74 -8.36
CA LYS A 140 -4.94 11.59 -9.26
C LYS A 140 -3.49 11.23 -9.61
N PRO A 141 -2.60 12.19 -9.94
CA PRO A 141 -1.20 11.88 -10.19
C PRO A 141 -0.49 11.26 -8.97
N ALA A 142 -0.80 11.75 -7.76
CA ALA A 142 -0.22 11.22 -6.52
C ALA A 142 -0.66 9.79 -6.25
N VAL A 143 -1.95 9.47 -6.43
CA VAL A 143 -2.47 8.10 -6.29
C VAL A 143 -1.82 7.16 -7.32
N GLY A 144 -1.66 7.61 -8.57
CA GLY A 144 -0.97 6.84 -9.62
C GLY A 144 0.49 6.54 -9.25
N ALA A 145 1.23 7.55 -8.79
CA ALA A 145 2.62 7.38 -8.35
C ALA A 145 2.75 6.45 -7.13
N LEU A 146 1.81 6.51 -6.18
CA LEU A 146 1.77 5.58 -5.04
C LEU A 146 1.53 4.14 -5.50
N ALA A 147 0.66 3.93 -6.49
CA ALA A 147 0.43 2.61 -7.06
C ALA A 147 1.69 2.03 -7.72
N GLU A 148 2.53 2.86 -8.37
CA GLU A 148 3.84 2.44 -8.90
C GLU A 148 4.79 1.99 -7.78
N VAL A 149 4.85 2.72 -6.65
CA VAL A 149 5.63 2.32 -5.47
C VAL A 149 5.19 0.94 -4.98
N MET A 150 3.87 0.75 -4.81
CA MET A 150 3.31 -0.54 -4.38
C MET A 150 3.59 -1.66 -5.39
N GLY A 151 3.60 -1.35 -6.68
CA GLY A 151 3.97 -2.30 -7.75
C GLY A 151 5.38 -2.86 -7.57
N ALA A 152 6.34 -2.04 -7.15
CA ALA A 152 7.69 -2.50 -6.83
C ALA A 152 7.73 -3.42 -5.60
N CYS A 153 6.93 -3.14 -4.57
CA CYS A 153 6.78 -4.04 -3.41
C CYS A 153 6.21 -5.41 -3.85
N VAL A 154 5.14 -5.41 -4.65
CA VAL A 154 4.54 -6.64 -5.19
C VAL A 154 5.55 -7.43 -6.01
N SER A 155 6.30 -6.77 -6.89
CA SER A 155 7.33 -7.42 -7.74
C SER A 155 8.38 -8.15 -6.89
N CYS A 156 8.89 -7.49 -5.83
CA CYS A 156 9.84 -8.11 -4.92
C CYS A 156 9.21 -9.30 -4.16
N HIS A 157 8.04 -9.10 -3.56
CA HIS A 157 7.40 -10.08 -2.68
C HIS A 157 6.84 -11.31 -3.42
N THR A 158 6.57 -11.20 -4.72
CA THR A 158 6.19 -12.35 -5.56
C THR A 158 7.41 -13.16 -6.05
N GLY A 159 8.57 -12.53 -6.14
CA GLY A 159 9.79 -13.18 -6.64
C GLY A 159 10.69 -13.76 -5.55
N TYR A 160 10.68 -13.19 -4.35
CA TYR A 160 11.66 -13.48 -3.30
C TYR A 160 11.03 -13.73 -1.94
N ARG A 161 11.72 -14.55 -1.12
CA ARG A 161 11.45 -14.74 0.31
C ARG A 161 12.74 -14.87 1.09
N LEU A 162 12.75 -14.45 2.34
CA LEU A 162 13.90 -14.56 3.24
C LEU A 162 13.87 -15.89 4.01
N GLN A 163 15.07 -16.39 4.30
CA GLN A 163 15.29 -17.51 5.20
C GLN A 163 16.01 -17.02 6.44
#